data_21990e35eb50a3fb9630916a401dadab
#
_entry.id   21990e35eb50a3fb9630916a401dadab
#
_cell.length_a   1.000
_cell.length_b   1.000
_cell.length_c   1.000
_cell.angle_alpha   90.00
_cell.angle_beta   90.00
_cell.angle_gamma   90.00
#
_symmetry.space_group_name_H-M   'P 1'
#
loop_
_entity.id
_entity.type
_entity.pdbx_description
1 polymer ?
#
loop_
_entity_poly.entity_id
_entity_poly.type
_entity_poly.pdbx_seq_one_letter_code
_entity_poly.pdbx_strand_id
1 'polypeptide(L)'
;MTELTKSPVTMRDVARAAGVSRMTVSRALKKDSPVSNETRERILKVVRDMNYVPDQMAGSLTTKRSGFVAVLVPSLNNLHFAETVQALTEELEEIGQQILLGHTDYSKEREEQLVETMLRRRPEAVVLSYDGHSDRTIALLSDAHIPVIELWERPEDPVQHTIGFSNRDAAAEMTRALIERGYRNIAFLGEADDAWTRGAARRAGWRDAMVQAGLSAHRLMEIGKPPLSIEDGARATPDLLAAFPDTDCIFCVSDAPAYGALSALKAAGQQVPEDMGIAGFGNFEVARFSTPAITTVKVDPRSIGSATGRLLAELLGEGGDDRPRHQPVAVELEFRGSTR
;
A
#
# COMPACT_ATOMS: atom_id res chain seq x y z
N MET A 1 39.73 -3.36 21.68
CA MET A 1 38.84 -4.21 22.50
C MET A 1 38.41 -3.42 23.74
N THR A 2 37.11 -3.42 23.98
CA THR A 2 36.43 -3.12 25.25
C THR A 2 36.33 -1.65 25.64
N GLU A 3 35.15 -1.08 25.36
CA GLU A 3 34.41 -0.30 26.36
C GLU A 3 33.02 0.04 25.82
N LEU A 4 32.13 -0.96 25.82
CA LEU A 4 30.70 -0.82 25.54
C LEU A 4 29.91 -1.24 26.78
N THR A 5 30.07 -0.47 27.90
CA THR A 5 29.17 -0.57 29.04
C THR A 5 29.05 0.78 29.75
N LYS A 6 28.75 1.86 29.01
CA LYS A 6 28.11 3.00 29.67
C LYS A 6 26.61 2.71 29.70
N SER A 7 26.05 2.54 30.88
CA SER A 7 24.60 2.47 31.06
C SER A 7 23.95 3.65 30.31
N PRO A 8 22.84 3.46 29.60
CA PRO A 8 22.18 4.55 28.89
C PRO A 8 21.83 5.68 29.83
N VAL A 9 22.04 6.91 29.37
CA VAL A 9 21.72 8.12 30.14
C VAL A 9 20.21 8.09 30.47
N THR A 10 19.89 8.36 31.73
CA THR A 10 18.50 8.37 32.21
C THR A 10 17.97 9.79 32.41
N MET A 11 16.65 9.95 32.47
CA MET A 11 16.01 11.23 32.85
C MET A 11 16.51 11.74 34.24
N ARG A 12 16.93 10.84 35.12
CA ARG A 12 17.50 11.18 36.44
C ARG A 12 18.86 11.86 36.30
N ASP A 13 19.64 11.43 35.34
CA ASP A 13 20.98 12.00 35.11
C ASP A 13 20.87 13.39 34.47
N VAL A 14 19.94 13.57 33.50
CA VAL A 14 19.60 14.89 32.95
C VAL A 14 19.10 15.84 34.04
N ALA A 15 18.20 15.38 34.91
CA ALA A 15 17.68 16.18 36.03
C ALA A 15 18.79 16.64 36.96
N ARG A 16 19.73 15.75 37.32
CA ARG A 16 20.91 16.05 38.14
C ARG A 16 21.81 17.06 37.47
N ALA A 17 22.13 16.88 36.19
CA ALA A 17 23.01 17.78 35.42
C ALA A 17 22.38 19.17 35.19
N ALA A 18 21.08 19.26 35.02
CA ALA A 18 20.34 20.52 34.84
C ALA A 18 19.98 21.21 36.18
N GLY A 19 20.21 20.56 37.36
CA GLY A 19 19.86 21.11 38.67
C GLY A 19 18.34 21.25 38.88
N VAL A 20 17.52 20.31 38.33
CA VAL A 20 16.07 20.36 38.45
C VAL A 20 15.47 18.99 38.82
N SER A 21 14.18 18.93 39.10
CA SER A 21 13.48 17.67 39.34
C SER A 21 13.25 16.90 38.04
N ARG A 22 13.09 15.55 38.09
CA ARG A 22 12.68 14.73 36.94
C ARG A 22 11.36 15.21 36.33
N MET A 23 10.43 15.67 37.16
CA MET A 23 9.15 16.23 36.72
C MET A 23 9.37 17.50 35.90
N THR A 24 10.32 18.34 36.27
CA THR A 24 10.66 19.56 35.52
C THR A 24 11.31 19.23 34.21
N VAL A 25 12.19 18.21 34.12
CA VAL A 25 12.73 17.71 32.85
C VAL A 25 11.60 17.18 31.95
N SER A 26 10.76 16.30 32.49
CA SER A 26 9.61 15.76 31.74
C SER A 26 8.69 16.84 31.19
N ARG A 27 8.45 17.88 31.99
CA ARG A 27 7.66 19.05 31.55
C ARG A 27 8.39 19.86 30.48
N ALA A 28 9.66 20.12 30.61
CA ALA A 28 10.45 20.91 29.67
C ALA A 28 10.54 20.26 28.28
N LEU A 29 10.47 18.93 28.19
CA LEU A 29 10.46 18.16 26.95
C LEU A 29 9.10 18.21 26.21
N LYS A 30 8.01 18.65 26.86
CA LYS A 30 6.69 18.82 26.25
C LYS A 30 6.52 20.26 25.73
N LYS A 31 5.92 20.42 24.51
CA LYS A 31 5.77 21.75 23.87
C LYS A 31 5.01 22.78 24.72
N ASP A 32 3.90 22.39 25.36
CA ASP A 32 2.94 23.30 26.03
C ASP A 32 2.98 23.21 27.57
N SER A 33 4.16 23.12 28.14
CA SER A 33 4.30 22.88 29.55
C SER A 33 4.71 24.18 30.30
N PRO A 34 4.24 24.41 31.52
CA PRO A 34 4.51 25.62 32.31
C PRO A 34 5.94 25.61 32.90
N VAL A 35 6.93 25.66 32.02
CA VAL A 35 8.35 25.81 32.39
C VAL A 35 8.85 27.09 31.73
N SER A 36 9.59 27.95 32.50
CA SER A 36 10.14 29.17 31.92
C SER A 36 11.08 28.88 30.75
N ASN A 37 11.11 29.76 29.75
CA ASN A 37 11.97 29.60 28.57
C ASN A 37 13.44 29.38 28.94
N GLU A 38 13.97 30.14 29.88
CA GLU A 38 15.34 30.01 30.40
C GLU A 38 15.60 28.59 30.94
N THR A 39 14.70 28.08 31.76
CA THR A 39 14.83 26.74 32.34
C THR A 39 14.69 25.66 31.25
N ARG A 40 13.79 25.85 30.30
CA ARG A 40 13.63 24.95 29.16
C ARG A 40 14.88 24.87 28.29
N GLU A 41 15.47 26.02 27.93
CA GLU A 41 16.70 26.07 27.11
C GLU A 41 17.88 25.40 27.85
N ARG A 42 18.04 25.64 29.14
CA ARG A 42 19.05 24.98 29.95
C ARG A 42 18.89 23.45 29.96
N ILE A 43 17.68 22.97 30.16
CA ILE A 43 17.38 21.52 30.12
C ILE A 43 17.63 20.93 28.72
N LEU A 44 17.17 21.58 27.66
CA LEU A 44 17.36 21.12 26.28
C LEU A 44 18.86 21.11 25.90
N LYS A 45 19.64 22.05 26.41
CA LYS A 45 21.11 22.02 26.26
C LYS A 45 21.71 20.77 26.91
N VAL A 46 21.38 20.50 28.17
CA VAL A 46 21.85 19.29 28.88
C VAL A 46 21.42 18.01 28.18
N VAL A 47 20.18 17.94 27.68
CA VAL A 47 19.67 16.80 26.89
C VAL A 47 20.53 16.55 25.68
N ARG A 48 20.88 17.61 24.91
CA ARG A 48 21.78 17.50 23.75
C ARG A 48 23.20 17.10 24.15
N ASP A 49 23.78 17.77 25.15
CA ASP A 49 25.16 17.52 25.58
C ASP A 49 25.36 16.10 26.12
N MET A 50 24.32 15.51 26.70
CA MET A 50 24.34 14.14 27.22
C MET A 50 23.86 13.10 26.21
N ASN A 51 23.45 13.48 24.98
CA ASN A 51 22.80 12.61 24.01
C ASN A 51 21.62 11.83 24.61
N TYR A 52 20.85 12.46 25.49
CA TYR A 52 19.71 11.82 26.13
C TYR A 52 18.53 11.78 25.17
N VAL A 53 18.02 10.58 24.91
CA VAL A 53 16.77 10.37 24.16
C VAL A 53 15.70 9.97 25.18
N PRO A 54 14.60 10.74 25.29
CA PRO A 54 13.50 10.39 26.17
C PRO A 54 12.90 9.03 25.80
N ASP A 55 12.74 8.15 26.78
CA ASP A 55 12.00 6.91 26.58
C ASP A 55 10.51 7.22 26.48
N GLN A 56 9.98 7.16 25.25
CA GLN A 56 8.57 7.38 24.99
C GLN A 56 7.69 6.30 25.64
N MET A 57 8.20 5.07 25.82
CA MET A 57 7.45 4.01 26.49
C MET A 57 7.16 4.34 27.97
N ALA A 58 8.07 5.02 28.64
CA ALA A 58 7.83 5.51 30.02
C ALA A 58 6.77 6.64 30.07
N GLY A 59 6.63 7.41 28.99
CA GLY A 59 5.59 8.44 28.83
C GLY A 59 4.24 7.89 28.42
N SER A 60 4.21 6.85 27.60
CA SER A 60 2.97 6.22 27.09
C SER A 60 2.15 5.53 28.19
N LEU A 61 2.77 5.08 29.28
CA LEU A 61 2.07 4.56 30.46
C LEU A 61 1.17 5.63 31.10
N THR A 62 1.50 6.92 30.95
CA THR A 62 0.72 8.04 31.54
C THR A 62 -0.26 8.65 30.53
N THR A 63 0.09 8.68 29.25
CA THR A 63 -0.73 9.29 28.19
C THR A 63 -1.59 8.29 27.44
N LYS A 64 -1.32 6.98 27.57
CA LYS A 64 -1.90 5.89 26.76
C LYS A 64 -1.69 6.04 25.26
N ARG A 65 -0.80 6.95 24.80
CA ARG A 65 -0.49 7.19 23.39
C ARG A 65 0.90 6.67 23.06
N SER A 66 1.00 5.85 22.01
CA SER A 66 2.27 5.28 21.55
C SER A 66 3.02 6.21 20.59
N GLY A 67 2.30 7.11 19.91
CA GLY A 67 2.85 8.02 18.92
C GLY A 67 3.12 7.37 17.57
N PHE A 68 2.56 6.19 17.29
CA PHE A 68 2.73 5.55 16.00
C PHE A 68 1.48 4.84 15.48
N VAL A 69 1.39 4.77 14.16
CA VAL A 69 0.41 4.03 13.38
C VAL A 69 1.10 2.80 12.77
N ALA A 70 0.52 1.63 12.93
CA ALA A 70 0.98 0.42 12.27
C ALA A 70 0.52 0.43 10.80
N VAL A 71 1.44 0.22 9.87
CA VAL A 71 1.13 0.19 8.43
C VAL A 71 1.65 -1.11 7.83
N LEU A 72 0.76 -1.87 7.20
CA LEU A 72 1.07 -3.13 6.53
C LEU A 72 0.83 -2.99 5.03
N VAL A 73 1.85 -3.27 4.25
CA VAL A 73 1.79 -3.29 2.78
C VAL A 73 2.22 -4.66 2.25
N PRO A 74 1.74 -5.09 1.07
CA PRO A 74 2.11 -6.39 0.53
C PRO A 74 3.57 -6.48 0.12
N SER A 75 4.16 -5.41 -0.40
CA SER A 75 5.52 -5.41 -0.91
C SER A 75 6.17 -4.03 -0.77
N LEU A 76 7.46 -4.01 -0.47
CA LEU A 76 8.28 -2.80 -0.46
C LEU A 76 8.89 -2.48 -1.85
N ASN A 77 8.87 -3.45 -2.77
CA ASN A 77 9.40 -3.28 -4.13
C ASN A 77 8.36 -2.72 -5.12
N ASN A 78 7.14 -2.48 -4.67
CA ASN A 78 6.10 -1.89 -5.49
C ASN A 78 6.02 -0.38 -5.20
N LEU A 79 6.33 0.43 -6.23
CA LEU A 79 6.39 1.88 -6.12
C LEU A 79 5.08 2.50 -5.61
N HIS A 80 3.93 1.95 -5.99
CA HIS A 80 2.63 2.46 -5.54
C HIS A 80 2.46 2.37 -4.02
N PHE A 81 2.91 1.28 -3.39
CA PHE A 81 2.87 1.20 -1.93
C PHE A 81 3.86 2.17 -1.29
N ALA A 82 5.05 2.33 -1.87
CA ALA A 82 6.03 3.29 -1.38
C ALA A 82 5.50 4.73 -1.43
N GLU A 83 4.89 5.14 -2.54
CA GLU A 83 4.27 6.47 -2.70
C GLU A 83 3.07 6.66 -1.76
N THR A 84 2.24 5.62 -1.56
CA THR A 84 1.14 5.65 -0.59
C THR A 84 1.66 5.87 0.83
N VAL A 85 2.68 5.09 1.24
CA VAL A 85 3.28 5.21 2.57
C VAL A 85 3.96 6.56 2.75
N GLN A 86 4.62 7.07 1.71
CA GLN A 86 5.25 8.40 1.76
C GLN A 86 4.21 9.51 1.98
N ALA A 87 3.14 9.54 1.19
CA ALA A 87 2.09 10.54 1.32
C ALA A 87 1.35 10.41 2.68
N LEU A 88 1.14 9.19 3.17
CA LEU A 88 0.60 8.94 4.50
C LEU A 88 1.54 9.48 5.60
N THR A 89 2.86 9.27 5.46
CA THR A 89 3.86 9.77 6.42
C THR A 89 3.83 11.29 6.51
N GLU A 90 3.76 11.98 5.36
CA GLU A 90 3.69 13.45 5.29
C GLU A 90 2.50 14.00 6.11
N GLU A 91 1.31 13.41 5.98
CA GLU A 91 0.11 13.82 6.72
C GLU A 91 0.21 13.46 8.23
N LEU A 92 0.79 12.30 8.57
CA LEU A 92 0.94 11.86 9.97
C LEU A 92 1.97 12.67 10.75
N GLU A 93 3.02 13.17 10.10
CA GLU A 93 4.01 14.06 10.72
C GLU A 93 3.37 15.35 11.23
N GLU A 94 2.36 15.89 10.53
CA GLU A 94 1.64 17.09 10.96
C GLU A 94 0.94 16.93 12.31
N ILE A 95 0.48 15.71 12.62
CA ILE A 95 -0.18 15.37 13.89
C ILE A 95 0.76 14.69 14.90
N GLY A 96 2.08 14.64 14.58
CA GLY A 96 3.10 14.09 15.47
C GLY A 96 3.07 12.56 15.59
N GLN A 97 2.49 11.87 14.63
CA GLN A 97 2.47 10.40 14.54
C GLN A 97 3.59 9.90 13.63
N GLN A 98 4.08 8.69 13.90
CA GLN A 98 5.06 8.01 13.07
C GLN A 98 4.52 6.68 12.55
N ILE A 99 5.10 6.18 11.48
CA ILE A 99 4.73 4.89 10.90
C ILE A 99 5.65 3.78 11.42
N LEU A 100 5.03 2.68 11.88
CA LEU A 100 5.69 1.39 12.04
C LEU A 100 5.30 0.51 10.85
N LEU A 101 6.21 0.37 9.88
CA LEU A 101 5.95 -0.33 8.63
C LEU A 101 6.28 -1.82 8.71
N GLY A 102 5.38 -2.65 8.20
CA GLY A 102 5.59 -4.07 7.94
C GLY A 102 5.21 -4.44 6.50
N HIS A 103 5.74 -5.56 5.98
CA HIS A 103 5.34 -6.08 4.68
C HIS A 103 4.89 -7.54 4.80
N THR A 104 3.76 -7.85 4.16
CA THR A 104 3.08 -9.15 4.29
C THR A 104 3.55 -10.17 3.26
N ASP A 105 4.20 -9.74 2.19
CA ASP A 105 4.63 -10.58 1.07
C ASP A 105 3.47 -11.36 0.44
N TYR A 106 2.29 -10.73 0.40
CA TYR A 106 1.02 -11.32 -0.07
C TYR A 106 0.60 -12.60 0.69
N SER A 107 1.15 -12.84 1.91
CA SER A 107 0.80 -13.99 2.76
C SER A 107 -0.12 -13.57 3.89
N LYS A 108 -1.28 -14.26 3.99
CA LYS A 108 -2.24 -14.09 5.09
C LYS A 108 -1.64 -14.48 6.44
N GLU A 109 -0.84 -15.53 6.48
CA GLU A 109 -0.17 -16.02 7.68
C GLU A 109 0.83 -15.00 8.21
N ARG A 110 1.58 -14.36 7.29
CA ARG A 110 2.54 -13.32 7.64
C ARG A 110 1.83 -12.04 8.08
N GLU A 111 0.72 -11.68 7.44
CA GLU A 111 -0.13 -10.57 7.87
C GLU A 111 -0.61 -10.77 9.30
N GLU A 112 -1.18 -11.94 9.62
CA GLU A 112 -1.66 -12.29 10.95
C GLU A 112 -0.55 -12.14 12.02
N GLN A 113 0.63 -12.70 11.76
CA GLN A 113 1.79 -12.59 12.67
C GLN A 113 2.23 -11.14 12.88
N LEU A 114 2.22 -10.32 11.82
CA LEU A 114 2.58 -8.92 11.90
C LEU A 114 1.53 -8.11 12.66
N VAL A 115 0.24 -8.33 12.39
CA VAL A 115 -0.87 -7.69 13.11
C VAL A 115 -0.75 -7.98 14.61
N GLU A 116 -0.60 -9.25 15.00
CA GLU A 116 -0.42 -9.62 16.41
C GLU A 116 0.82 -8.94 17.03
N THR A 117 1.94 -8.91 16.32
CA THR A 117 3.17 -8.28 16.80
C THR A 117 3.03 -6.77 16.96
N MET A 118 2.36 -6.10 16.03
CA MET A 118 2.14 -4.67 16.08
C MET A 118 1.14 -4.27 17.16
N LEU A 119 0.04 -5.02 17.33
CA LEU A 119 -0.95 -4.77 18.38
C LEU A 119 -0.35 -4.88 19.79
N ARG A 120 0.61 -5.78 20.01
CA ARG A 120 1.36 -5.85 21.29
C ARG A 120 2.11 -4.54 21.62
N ARG A 121 2.44 -3.72 20.63
CA ARG A 121 3.08 -2.41 20.80
C ARG A 121 2.07 -1.28 20.98
N ARG A 122 0.77 -1.57 20.95
CA ARG A 122 -0.35 -0.63 21.14
C ARG A 122 -0.30 0.55 20.16
N PRO A 123 -0.37 0.30 18.83
CA PRO A 123 -0.46 1.39 17.86
C PRO A 123 -1.74 2.18 18.08
N GLU A 124 -1.76 3.44 17.64
CA GLU A 124 -2.96 4.30 17.72
C GLU A 124 -3.96 4.01 16.61
N ALA A 125 -3.50 3.38 15.51
CA ALA A 125 -4.33 2.86 14.43
C ALA A 125 -3.58 1.77 13.67
N VAL A 126 -4.31 0.99 12.88
CA VAL A 126 -3.77 0.04 11.91
C VAL A 126 -4.24 0.41 10.51
N VAL A 127 -3.31 0.51 9.58
CA VAL A 127 -3.55 0.70 8.15
C VAL A 127 -3.00 -0.50 7.42
N LEU A 128 -3.79 -1.14 6.57
CA LEU A 128 -3.33 -2.30 5.84
C LEU A 128 -3.91 -2.34 4.42
N SER A 129 -3.11 -2.85 3.49
CA SER A 129 -3.58 -3.07 2.14
C SER A 129 -4.43 -4.33 2.10
N TYR A 130 -5.65 -4.22 1.56
CA TYR A 130 -6.54 -5.37 1.47
C TYR A 130 -6.10 -6.33 0.36
N ASP A 131 -5.86 -7.57 0.72
CA ASP A 131 -5.62 -8.71 -0.17
C ASP A 131 -6.36 -9.97 0.31
N GLY A 132 -7.48 -9.76 1.05
CA GLY A 132 -8.23 -10.81 1.74
C GLY A 132 -7.54 -11.24 3.05
N HIS A 133 -8.18 -10.98 4.17
CA HIS A 133 -7.65 -11.31 5.50
C HIS A 133 -7.98 -12.73 5.94
N SER A 134 -7.24 -13.27 6.94
CA SER A 134 -7.67 -14.48 7.66
C SER A 134 -8.74 -14.11 8.69
N ASP A 135 -9.59 -15.10 9.06
CA ASP A 135 -10.60 -14.91 10.13
C ASP A 135 -9.96 -14.43 11.43
N ARG A 136 -8.74 -14.89 11.72
CA ARG A 136 -8.00 -14.47 12.91
C ARG A 136 -7.49 -13.03 12.80
N THR A 137 -7.01 -12.60 11.64
CA THR A 137 -6.66 -11.20 11.40
C THR A 137 -7.87 -10.29 11.62
N ILE A 138 -9.04 -10.66 11.05
CA ILE A 138 -10.28 -9.90 11.24
C ILE A 138 -10.65 -9.82 12.73
N ALA A 139 -10.61 -10.94 13.45
CA ALA A 139 -10.91 -10.96 14.88
C ALA A 139 -9.94 -10.07 15.69
N LEU A 140 -8.63 -10.18 15.43
CA LEU A 140 -7.60 -9.35 16.11
C LEU A 140 -7.81 -7.85 15.88
N LEU A 141 -8.13 -7.44 14.65
CA LEU A 141 -8.37 -6.06 14.30
C LEU A 141 -9.68 -5.53 14.89
N SER A 142 -10.76 -6.33 14.86
CA SER A 142 -12.06 -5.96 15.44
C SER A 142 -12.00 -5.79 16.97
N ASP A 143 -11.21 -6.63 17.64
CA ASP A 143 -11.04 -6.57 19.11
C ASP A 143 -10.03 -5.52 19.57
N ALA A 144 -9.28 -4.93 18.66
CA ALA A 144 -8.23 -3.96 19.00
C ALA A 144 -8.76 -2.63 19.56
N HIS A 145 -10.01 -2.27 19.25
CA HIS A 145 -10.66 -1.01 19.65
C HIS A 145 -9.84 0.24 19.28
N ILE A 146 -9.21 0.22 18.12
CA ILE A 146 -8.47 1.32 17.51
C ILE A 146 -8.90 1.44 16.04
N PRO A 147 -8.74 2.60 15.39
CA PRO A 147 -9.07 2.75 13.98
C PRO A 147 -8.34 1.74 13.09
N VAL A 148 -9.09 1.09 12.19
CA VAL A 148 -8.57 0.19 11.17
C VAL A 148 -8.99 0.70 9.80
N ILE A 149 -8.00 0.91 8.91
CA ILE A 149 -8.24 1.40 7.54
C ILE A 149 -7.65 0.42 6.53
N GLU A 150 -8.52 -0.12 5.69
CA GLU A 150 -8.15 -1.00 4.59
C GLU A 150 -7.98 -0.19 3.30
N LEU A 151 -6.87 -0.42 2.60
CA LEU A 151 -6.47 0.35 1.43
C LEU A 151 -6.51 -0.46 0.12
N TRP A 152 -6.57 0.25 -1.01
CA TRP A 152 -6.38 -0.29 -2.36
C TRP A 152 -7.49 -1.19 -2.89
N GLU A 153 -8.47 -1.53 -2.10
CA GLU A 153 -9.67 -2.28 -2.48
C GLU A 153 -10.90 -1.72 -1.76
N ARG A 154 -12.05 -2.11 -2.24
CA ARG A 154 -13.34 -1.90 -1.58
C ARG A 154 -13.97 -3.27 -1.33
N PRO A 155 -13.59 -3.93 -0.24
CA PRO A 155 -14.21 -5.22 0.13
C PRO A 155 -15.71 -5.04 0.40
N GLU A 156 -16.48 -6.11 0.19
CA GLU A 156 -17.92 -6.12 0.50
C GLU A 156 -18.16 -6.05 2.02
N ASP A 157 -17.28 -6.65 2.79
CA ASP A 157 -17.35 -6.73 4.26
C ASP A 157 -16.03 -6.24 4.87
N PRO A 158 -15.80 -4.92 4.98
CA PRO A 158 -14.59 -4.37 5.56
C PRO A 158 -14.57 -4.47 7.08
N VAL A 159 -13.38 -4.50 7.67
CA VAL A 159 -13.23 -4.49 9.14
C VAL A 159 -13.80 -3.20 9.73
N GLN A 160 -13.48 -2.02 9.17
CA GLN A 160 -14.02 -0.75 9.64
C GLN A 160 -14.05 0.32 8.54
N HIS A 161 -12.90 0.94 8.20
CA HIS A 161 -12.81 2.00 7.21
C HIS A 161 -12.13 1.50 5.93
N THR A 162 -12.50 2.06 4.78
CA THR A 162 -11.83 1.74 3.52
C THR A 162 -11.49 3.00 2.73
N ILE A 163 -10.30 3.01 2.11
CA ILE A 163 -9.90 4.01 1.12
C ILE A 163 -9.33 3.27 -0.09
N GLY A 164 -10.09 3.21 -1.16
CA GLY A 164 -9.71 2.41 -2.32
C GLY A 164 -10.74 2.44 -3.43
N PHE A 165 -10.59 1.50 -4.35
CA PHE A 165 -11.45 1.34 -5.52
C PHE A 165 -11.71 -0.15 -5.77
N SER A 166 -12.75 -0.49 -6.53
CA SER A 166 -12.98 -1.87 -6.95
C SER A 166 -12.01 -2.25 -8.07
N ASN A 167 -11.04 -3.12 -7.75
CA ASN A 167 -10.13 -3.66 -8.76
C ASN A 167 -10.88 -4.46 -9.84
N ARG A 168 -11.98 -5.13 -9.45
CA ARG A 168 -12.86 -5.87 -10.37
C ARG A 168 -13.54 -4.93 -11.36
N ASP A 169 -14.15 -3.83 -10.88
CA ASP A 169 -14.87 -2.90 -11.75
C ASP A 169 -13.91 -2.16 -12.67
N ALA A 170 -12.75 -1.74 -12.17
CA ALA A 170 -11.72 -1.06 -12.96
C ALA A 170 -11.19 -1.95 -14.11
N ALA A 171 -10.95 -3.23 -13.83
CA ALA A 171 -10.54 -4.19 -14.88
C ALA A 171 -11.67 -4.50 -15.85
N ALA A 172 -12.91 -4.58 -15.38
CA ALA A 172 -14.08 -4.75 -16.25
C ALA A 172 -14.27 -3.54 -17.18
N GLU A 173 -14.08 -2.32 -16.68
CA GLU A 173 -14.14 -1.09 -17.46
C GLU A 173 -13.06 -1.05 -18.55
N MET A 174 -11.80 -1.35 -18.21
CA MET A 174 -10.72 -1.48 -19.19
C MET A 174 -11.06 -2.52 -20.25
N THR A 175 -11.56 -3.69 -19.87
CA THR A 175 -11.91 -4.75 -20.80
C THR A 175 -13.04 -4.33 -21.75
N ARG A 176 -14.11 -3.69 -21.25
CA ARG A 176 -15.18 -3.13 -22.08
C ARG A 176 -14.63 -2.11 -23.08
N ALA A 177 -13.79 -1.23 -22.64
CA ALA A 177 -13.18 -0.21 -23.50
C ALA A 177 -12.27 -0.80 -24.58
N LEU A 178 -11.56 -1.91 -24.31
CA LEU A 178 -10.82 -2.67 -25.32
C LEU A 178 -11.77 -3.32 -26.33
N ILE A 179 -12.89 -3.89 -25.87
CA ILE A 179 -13.94 -4.47 -26.74
C ILE A 179 -14.55 -3.40 -27.66
N GLU A 180 -14.83 -2.21 -27.14
CA GLU A 180 -15.33 -1.08 -27.93
C GLU A 180 -14.34 -0.63 -29.03
N ARG A 181 -13.04 -0.80 -28.80
CA ARG A 181 -11.96 -0.56 -29.76
C ARG A 181 -11.76 -1.69 -30.79
N GLY A 182 -12.61 -2.70 -30.76
CA GLY A 182 -12.65 -3.77 -31.75
C GLY A 182 -11.89 -5.03 -31.37
N TYR A 183 -11.29 -5.13 -30.21
CA TYR A 183 -10.68 -6.37 -29.70
C TYR A 183 -11.75 -7.39 -29.35
N ARG A 184 -11.52 -8.66 -29.67
CA ARG A 184 -12.50 -9.75 -29.43
C ARG A 184 -11.87 -10.94 -28.71
N ASN A 185 -10.60 -11.17 -28.90
CA ASN A 185 -9.84 -12.30 -28.36
C ASN A 185 -8.84 -11.82 -27.33
N ILE A 186 -9.37 -11.16 -26.27
CA ILE A 186 -8.55 -10.58 -25.23
C ILE A 186 -8.10 -11.67 -24.26
N ALA A 187 -6.79 -11.91 -24.19
CA ALA A 187 -6.20 -12.79 -23.19
C ALA A 187 -5.92 -12.01 -21.89
N PHE A 188 -6.04 -12.68 -20.75
CA PHE A 188 -5.58 -12.15 -19.47
C PHE A 188 -4.28 -12.84 -19.02
N LEU A 189 -3.27 -12.04 -18.71
CA LEU A 189 -1.98 -12.51 -18.22
C LEU A 189 -1.82 -12.08 -16.77
N GLY A 190 -1.80 -13.02 -15.82
CA GLY A 190 -1.84 -12.65 -14.41
C GLY A 190 -1.49 -13.75 -13.42
N GLU A 191 -1.91 -13.56 -12.20
CA GLU A 191 -1.62 -14.44 -11.06
C GLU A 191 -2.39 -15.76 -11.16
N ALA A 192 -1.88 -16.80 -10.48
CA ALA A 192 -2.52 -18.10 -10.37
C ALA A 192 -3.90 -18.00 -9.66
N ASP A 193 -4.79 -18.96 -9.92
CA ASP A 193 -6.21 -18.90 -9.54
C ASP A 193 -6.48 -19.06 -8.03
N ASP A 194 -5.53 -19.58 -7.29
CA ASP A 194 -5.61 -19.80 -5.85
C ASP A 194 -5.35 -18.54 -4.99
N ALA A 195 -5.00 -17.42 -5.64
CA ALA A 195 -4.69 -16.19 -4.95
C ALA A 195 -5.93 -15.32 -4.72
N TRP A 196 -6.26 -15.08 -3.44
CA TRP A 196 -7.21 -14.03 -3.04
C TRP A 196 -6.48 -12.69 -3.01
N THR A 197 -6.31 -12.10 -4.19
CA THR A 197 -5.54 -10.87 -4.37
C THR A 197 -6.33 -9.88 -5.22
N ARG A 198 -5.85 -8.63 -5.25
CA ARG A 198 -6.37 -7.64 -6.20
C ARG A 198 -6.17 -8.10 -7.65
N GLY A 199 -5.13 -8.89 -7.94
CA GLY A 199 -4.94 -9.50 -9.25
C GLY A 199 -6.05 -10.47 -9.60
N ALA A 200 -6.50 -11.29 -8.65
CA ALA A 200 -7.66 -12.16 -8.84
C ALA A 200 -8.95 -11.36 -9.07
N ALA A 201 -9.15 -10.24 -8.35
CA ALA A 201 -10.27 -9.34 -8.59
C ALA A 201 -10.24 -8.73 -10.02
N ARG A 202 -9.05 -8.30 -10.51
CA ARG A 202 -8.87 -7.80 -11.88
C ARG A 202 -9.20 -8.87 -12.92
N ARG A 203 -8.72 -10.10 -12.71
CA ARG A 203 -9.07 -11.25 -13.56
C ARG A 203 -10.57 -11.50 -13.61
N ALA A 204 -11.25 -11.45 -12.46
CA ALA A 204 -12.70 -11.58 -12.38
C ALA A 204 -13.40 -10.49 -13.20
N GLY A 205 -12.96 -9.23 -13.09
CA GLY A 205 -13.50 -8.11 -13.86
C GLY A 205 -13.31 -8.29 -15.37
N TRP A 206 -12.13 -8.73 -15.83
CA TRP A 206 -11.91 -9.09 -17.23
C TRP A 206 -12.87 -10.18 -17.68
N ARG A 207 -12.99 -11.27 -16.91
CA ARG A 207 -13.90 -12.40 -17.25
C ARG A 207 -15.34 -11.94 -17.36
N ASP A 208 -15.81 -11.15 -16.40
CA ASP A 208 -17.18 -10.64 -16.39
C ASP A 208 -17.49 -9.80 -17.64
N ALA A 209 -16.60 -8.88 -18.00
CA ALA A 209 -16.78 -8.02 -19.16
C ALA A 209 -16.77 -8.82 -20.48
N MET A 210 -15.88 -9.82 -20.61
CA MET A 210 -15.86 -10.72 -21.77
C MET A 210 -17.18 -11.49 -21.89
N VAL A 211 -17.65 -12.10 -20.80
CA VAL A 211 -18.90 -12.87 -20.79
C VAL A 211 -20.11 -11.99 -21.07
N GLN A 212 -20.19 -10.80 -20.47
CA GLN A 212 -21.28 -9.84 -20.72
C GLN A 212 -21.35 -9.39 -22.19
N ALA A 213 -20.20 -9.32 -22.85
CA ALA A 213 -20.12 -9.02 -24.29
C ALA A 213 -20.39 -10.23 -25.20
N GLY A 214 -20.71 -11.40 -24.66
CA GLY A 214 -20.88 -12.65 -25.40
C GLY A 214 -19.57 -13.22 -25.98
N LEU A 215 -18.42 -12.79 -25.43
CA LEU A 215 -17.09 -13.22 -25.82
C LEU A 215 -16.56 -14.32 -24.93
N SER A 216 -15.62 -15.11 -25.43
CA SER A 216 -15.01 -16.17 -24.64
C SER A 216 -13.92 -15.66 -23.70
N ALA A 217 -14.00 -16.01 -22.41
CA ALA A 217 -13.03 -15.69 -21.36
C ALA A 217 -12.11 -16.88 -20.99
N HIS A 218 -11.78 -17.74 -21.95
CA HIS A 218 -10.93 -18.91 -21.72
C HIS A 218 -9.43 -18.63 -21.88
N ARG A 219 -9.06 -17.47 -22.48
CA ARG A 219 -7.66 -17.11 -22.74
C ARG A 219 -7.01 -16.55 -21.49
N LEU A 220 -6.81 -17.40 -20.49
CA LEU A 220 -6.14 -17.08 -19.24
C LEU A 220 -4.76 -17.73 -19.21
N MET A 221 -3.73 -16.93 -18.99
CA MET A 221 -2.37 -17.41 -18.73
C MET A 221 -1.96 -17.02 -17.31
N GLU A 222 -1.78 -18.04 -16.48
CA GLU A 222 -1.27 -17.89 -15.13
C GLU A 222 0.25 -17.96 -15.14
N ILE A 223 0.92 -16.97 -14.55
CA ILE A 223 2.37 -16.80 -14.62
C ILE A 223 3.09 -16.82 -13.27
N GLY A 224 2.36 -17.11 -12.21
CA GLY A 224 2.95 -17.30 -10.87
C GLY A 224 2.22 -16.55 -9.76
N LYS A 225 2.93 -16.38 -8.65
CA LYS A 225 2.43 -15.65 -7.48
C LYS A 225 2.91 -14.20 -7.48
N PRO A 226 2.14 -13.25 -6.90
CA PRO A 226 2.59 -11.87 -6.79
C PRO A 226 3.85 -11.72 -5.92
N PRO A 227 4.68 -10.69 -6.15
CA PRO A 227 4.57 -9.69 -7.20
C PRO A 227 5.09 -10.19 -8.55
N LEU A 228 4.28 -10.03 -9.60
CA LEU A 228 4.70 -10.42 -10.95
C LEU A 228 5.65 -9.39 -11.56
N SER A 229 6.70 -9.88 -12.20
CA SER A 229 7.79 -9.07 -12.76
C SER A 229 7.68 -8.87 -14.27
N ILE A 230 8.54 -8.01 -14.80
CA ILE A 230 8.74 -7.85 -16.26
C ILE A 230 9.18 -9.18 -16.89
N GLU A 231 10.08 -9.91 -16.22
CA GLU A 231 10.60 -11.20 -16.70
C GLU A 231 9.50 -12.25 -16.79
N ASP A 232 8.57 -12.30 -15.82
CA ASP A 232 7.45 -13.23 -15.85
C ASP A 232 6.55 -12.98 -17.07
N GLY A 233 6.25 -11.71 -17.36
CA GLY A 233 5.49 -11.34 -18.55
C GLY A 233 6.19 -11.71 -19.86
N ALA A 234 7.50 -11.43 -19.95
CA ALA A 234 8.29 -11.75 -21.13
C ALA A 234 8.38 -13.26 -21.38
N ARG A 235 8.58 -14.03 -20.32
CA ARG A 235 8.68 -15.50 -20.40
C ARG A 235 7.35 -16.15 -20.79
N ALA A 236 6.24 -15.68 -20.27
CA ALA A 236 4.94 -16.31 -20.48
C ALA A 236 4.27 -15.93 -21.80
N THR A 237 4.65 -14.84 -22.43
CA THR A 237 3.99 -14.37 -23.68
C THR A 237 4.12 -15.36 -24.84
N PRO A 238 5.27 -15.97 -25.14
CA PRO A 238 5.35 -17.02 -26.16
C PRO A 238 4.42 -18.21 -25.91
N ASP A 239 4.33 -18.65 -24.66
CA ASP A 239 3.47 -19.77 -24.26
C ASP A 239 1.98 -19.40 -24.39
N LEU A 240 1.61 -18.15 -24.04
CA LEU A 240 0.26 -17.64 -24.23
C LEU A 240 -0.13 -17.65 -25.70
N LEU A 241 0.74 -17.17 -26.60
CA LEU A 241 0.47 -17.15 -28.03
C LEU A 241 0.42 -18.56 -28.65
N ALA A 242 1.22 -19.48 -28.15
CA ALA A 242 1.15 -20.87 -28.55
C ALA A 242 -0.16 -21.55 -28.12
N ALA A 243 -0.64 -21.26 -26.92
CA ALA A 243 -1.89 -21.78 -26.38
C ALA A 243 -3.14 -21.13 -27.03
N PHE A 244 -3.05 -19.83 -27.34
CA PHE A 244 -4.17 -19.02 -27.88
C PHE A 244 -3.71 -18.20 -29.09
N PRO A 245 -3.48 -18.84 -30.26
CA PRO A 245 -2.90 -18.18 -31.43
C PRO A 245 -3.82 -17.14 -32.10
N ASP A 246 -5.08 -17.12 -31.74
CA ASP A 246 -6.08 -16.15 -32.22
C ASP A 246 -6.21 -14.91 -31.28
N THR A 247 -5.34 -14.77 -30.29
CA THR A 247 -5.34 -13.61 -29.39
C THR A 247 -5.07 -12.33 -30.20
N ASP A 248 -5.86 -11.28 -29.94
CA ASP A 248 -5.71 -9.96 -30.57
C ASP A 248 -5.31 -8.85 -29.57
N CYS A 249 -5.42 -9.12 -28.25
CA CYS A 249 -5.00 -8.22 -27.19
C CYS A 249 -4.60 -9.02 -25.93
N ILE A 250 -3.57 -8.56 -25.24
CA ILE A 250 -3.17 -9.09 -23.92
C ILE A 250 -3.44 -8.03 -22.86
N PHE A 251 -4.37 -8.30 -21.94
CA PHE A 251 -4.57 -7.50 -20.75
C PHE A 251 -3.78 -8.13 -19.59
N CYS A 252 -2.76 -7.44 -19.15
CA CYS A 252 -1.90 -7.89 -18.06
C CYS A 252 -2.39 -7.36 -16.71
N VAL A 253 -2.21 -8.18 -15.66
CA VAL A 253 -2.61 -7.83 -14.29
C VAL A 253 -1.95 -6.54 -13.77
N SER A 254 -0.77 -6.17 -14.30
CA SER A 254 -0.09 -4.90 -14.01
C SER A 254 0.84 -4.51 -15.17
N ASP A 255 1.39 -3.29 -15.10
CA ASP A 255 2.26 -2.74 -16.15
C ASP A 255 3.61 -3.45 -16.26
N ALA A 256 4.11 -4.06 -15.18
CA ALA A 256 5.38 -4.77 -15.23
C ALA A 256 5.31 -5.99 -16.17
N PRO A 257 4.41 -6.97 -16.00
CA PRO A 257 4.25 -8.04 -16.98
C PRO A 257 3.75 -7.53 -18.35
N ALA A 258 3.01 -6.40 -18.43
CA ALA A 258 2.64 -5.81 -19.72
C ALA A 258 3.86 -5.34 -20.53
N TYR A 259 4.83 -4.73 -19.86
CA TYR A 259 6.09 -4.37 -20.51
C TYR A 259 6.91 -5.59 -20.91
N GLY A 260 6.89 -6.63 -20.08
CA GLY A 260 7.49 -7.93 -20.43
C GLY A 260 6.87 -8.52 -21.70
N ALA A 261 5.55 -8.54 -21.77
CA ALA A 261 4.81 -8.99 -22.96
C ALA A 261 5.14 -8.15 -24.20
N LEU A 262 5.16 -6.81 -24.06
CA LEU A 262 5.57 -5.91 -25.14
C LEU A 262 6.97 -6.24 -25.67
N SER A 263 7.92 -6.49 -24.76
CA SER A 263 9.29 -6.81 -25.12
C SER A 263 9.39 -8.15 -25.88
N ALA A 264 8.65 -9.17 -25.44
CA ALA A 264 8.61 -10.48 -26.09
C ALA A 264 7.98 -10.41 -27.49
N LEU A 265 6.87 -9.68 -27.66
CA LEU A 265 6.22 -9.47 -28.95
C LEU A 265 7.17 -8.77 -29.94
N LYS A 266 7.84 -7.72 -29.52
CA LYS A 266 8.83 -7.01 -30.37
C LYS A 266 9.99 -7.91 -30.76
N ALA A 267 10.48 -8.74 -29.85
CA ALA A 267 11.54 -9.73 -30.16
C ALA A 267 11.08 -10.78 -31.16
N ALA A 268 9.78 -11.11 -31.17
CA ALA A 268 9.17 -12.01 -32.16
C ALA A 268 8.79 -11.30 -33.49
N GLY A 269 9.08 -10.00 -33.63
CA GLY A 269 8.80 -9.22 -34.84
C GLY A 269 7.34 -8.78 -34.97
N GLN A 270 6.52 -8.95 -33.95
CA GLN A 270 5.12 -8.49 -33.96
C GLN A 270 5.02 -6.99 -33.71
N GLN A 271 4.11 -6.34 -34.42
CA GLN A 271 3.84 -4.92 -34.29
C GLN A 271 2.75 -4.69 -33.22
N VAL A 272 3.02 -3.77 -32.30
CA VAL A 272 2.06 -3.30 -31.29
C VAL A 272 1.73 -1.84 -31.59
N PRO A 273 0.46 -1.48 -31.85
CA PRO A 273 -0.76 -2.24 -31.63
C PRO A 273 -1.33 -2.99 -32.86
N GLU A 274 -0.67 -2.97 -34.01
CA GLU A 274 -1.22 -3.42 -35.30
C GLU A 274 -1.57 -4.91 -35.30
N ASP A 275 -0.63 -5.77 -34.89
CA ASP A 275 -0.82 -7.22 -34.78
C ASP A 275 -1.42 -7.63 -33.45
N MET A 276 -1.02 -6.96 -32.35
CA MET A 276 -1.37 -7.31 -30.99
C MET A 276 -1.53 -6.06 -30.11
N GLY A 277 -2.69 -5.93 -29.45
CA GLY A 277 -2.87 -4.91 -28.41
C GLY A 277 -2.27 -5.32 -27.07
N ILE A 278 -1.81 -4.36 -26.28
CA ILE A 278 -1.36 -4.59 -24.91
C ILE A 278 -1.99 -3.55 -23.98
N ALA A 279 -2.55 -4.02 -22.86
CA ALA A 279 -3.00 -3.19 -21.76
C ALA A 279 -2.42 -3.68 -20.42
N GLY A 280 -2.14 -2.76 -19.52
CA GLY A 280 -1.64 -3.01 -18.18
C GLY A 280 -2.56 -2.42 -17.11
N PHE A 281 -2.02 -2.31 -15.89
CA PHE A 281 -2.73 -1.76 -14.74
C PHE A 281 -1.73 -1.11 -13.77
N GLY A 282 -1.98 0.14 -13.38
CA GLY A 282 -1.22 0.86 -12.37
C GLY A 282 -0.70 2.23 -12.82
N ASN A 283 -0.36 2.40 -14.10
CA ASN A 283 0.28 3.60 -14.64
C ASN A 283 1.70 3.84 -14.11
N PHE A 284 2.47 2.75 -13.96
CA PHE A 284 3.88 2.85 -13.59
C PHE A 284 4.70 3.56 -14.67
N GLU A 285 5.90 4.05 -14.31
CA GLU A 285 6.79 4.74 -15.25
C GLU A 285 7.09 3.88 -16.49
N VAL A 286 7.26 2.58 -16.31
CA VAL A 286 7.51 1.65 -17.42
C VAL A 286 6.38 1.67 -18.47
N ALA A 287 5.12 1.90 -18.08
CA ALA A 287 4.02 2.02 -19.01
C ALA A 287 4.05 3.34 -19.79
N ARG A 288 4.46 4.43 -19.12
CA ARG A 288 4.52 5.77 -19.74
C ARG A 288 5.67 5.94 -20.72
N PHE A 289 6.82 5.34 -20.41
CA PHE A 289 8.07 5.53 -21.15
C PHE A 289 8.45 4.35 -22.06
N SER A 290 7.62 3.31 -22.14
CA SER A 290 7.77 2.25 -23.15
C SER A 290 7.49 2.78 -24.56
N THR A 291 7.91 2.05 -25.57
CA THR A 291 7.65 2.36 -26.99
C THR A 291 7.08 1.12 -27.69
N PRO A 292 5.80 1.14 -28.10
CA PRO A 292 4.80 2.16 -27.78
C PRO A 292 4.51 2.26 -26.29
N ALA A 293 4.04 3.43 -25.82
CA ALA A 293 3.60 3.61 -24.44
C ALA A 293 2.36 2.74 -24.16
N ILE A 294 2.32 2.10 -22.99
CA ILE A 294 1.31 1.09 -22.66
C ILE A 294 0.03 1.74 -22.15
N THR A 295 -1.10 1.35 -22.76
CA THR A 295 -2.46 1.60 -22.26
C THR A 295 -2.63 0.95 -20.89
N THR A 296 -3.19 1.68 -19.92
CA THR A 296 -3.25 1.18 -18.54
C THR A 296 -4.41 1.78 -17.75
N VAL A 297 -4.79 1.13 -16.66
CA VAL A 297 -5.64 1.73 -15.64
C VAL A 297 -4.75 2.58 -14.74
N LYS A 298 -5.01 3.88 -14.70
CA LYS A 298 -4.26 4.82 -13.87
C LYS A 298 -4.86 4.88 -12.46
N VAL A 299 -4.01 4.69 -11.48
CA VAL A 299 -4.30 4.86 -10.06
C VAL A 299 -3.36 5.91 -9.49
N ASP A 300 -3.85 6.75 -8.58
CA ASP A 300 -3.03 7.73 -7.86
C ASP A 300 -2.72 7.23 -6.43
N PRO A 301 -1.53 6.66 -6.20
CA PRO A 301 -1.14 6.15 -4.88
C PRO A 301 -0.99 7.26 -3.83
N ARG A 302 -0.59 8.47 -4.23
CA ARG A 302 -0.44 9.58 -3.30
C ARG A 302 -1.80 10.05 -2.78
N SER A 303 -2.84 10.09 -3.62
CA SER A 303 -4.19 10.44 -3.16
C SER A 303 -4.73 9.45 -2.13
N ILE A 304 -4.43 8.15 -2.26
CA ILE A 304 -4.77 7.12 -1.27
C ILE A 304 -4.05 7.41 0.06
N GLY A 305 -2.75 7.66 0.02
CA GLY A 305 -1.95 7.94 1.22
C GLY A 305 -2.41 9.20 1.96
N SER A 306 -2.58 10.31 1.22
CA SER A 306 -3.02 11.57 1.82
C SER A 306 -4.45 11.49 2.36
N ALA A 307 -5.38 10.82 1.66
CA ALA A 307 -6.73 10.61 2.17
C ALA A 307 -6.72 9.78 3.47
N THR A 308 -5.86 8.78 3.54
CA THR A 308 -5.69 7.95 4.75
C THR A 308 -5.16 8.77 5.92
N GLY A 309 -4.14 9.60 5.69
CA GLY A 309 -3.57 10.47 6.73
C GLY A 309 -4.57 11.47 7.27
N ARG A 310 -5.34 12.13 6.39
CA ARG A 310 -6.42 13.04 6.80
C ARG A 310 -7.51 12.33 7.60
N LEU A 311 -7.94 11.15 7.17
CA LEU A 311 -8.91 10.36 7.94
C LEU A 311 -8.37 9.99 9.32
N LEU A 312 -7.10 9.58 9.42
CA LEU A 312 -6.46 9.29 10.70
C LEU A 312 -6.35 10.52 11.59
N ALA A 313 -6.03 11.69 11.03
CA ALA A 313 -5.98 12.94 11.79
C ALA A 313 -7.34 13.27 12.43
N GLU A 314 -8.43 13.03 11.72
CA GLU A 314 -9.80 13.18 12.25
C GLU A 314 -10.12 12.14 13.33
N LEU A 315 -9.80 10.85 13.08
CA LEU A 315 -10.11 9.75 14.01
C LEU A 315 -9.30 9.82 15.32
N LEU A 316 -8.05 10.26 15.25
CA LEU A 316 -7.15 10.38 16.40
C LEU A 316 -7.27 11.72 17.11
N GLY A 317 -8.01 12.68 16.55
CA GLY A 317 -8.31 13.98 17.13
C GLY A 317 -9.32 13.91 18.30
N GLU A 318 -9.50 15.03 19.00
CA GLU A 318 -10.51 15.13 20.08
C GLU A 318 -11.92 15.04 19.49
N GLY A 319 -12.71 14.06 19.93
CA GLY A 319 -14.09 13.85 19.51
C GLY A 319 -14.23 13.13 18.16
N GLY A 320 -13.24 12.36 17.75
CA GLY A 320 -13.27 11.56 16.54
C GLY A 320 -14.52 10.67 16.45
N ASP A 321 -15.12 10.59 15.26
CA ASP A 321 -16.32 9.80 14.99
C ASP A 321 -15.92 8.43 14.42
N ASP A 322 -16.14 7.37 15.22
CA ASP A 322 -15.76 5.98 14.89
C ASP A 322 -16.67 5.30 13.84
N ARG A 323 -17.68 6.00 13.31
CA ARG A 323 -18.55 5.41 12.29
C ARG A 323 -17.75 5.00 11.06
N PRO A 324 -17.98 3.79 10.51
CA PRO A 324 -17.28 3.32 9.31
C PRO A 324 -17.39 4.31 8.16
N ARG A 325 -16.26 4.58 7.51
CA ARG A 325 -16.16 5.48 6.35
C ARG A 325 -15.58 4.73 5.17
N HIS A 326 -16.24 4.79 4.04
CA HIS A 326 -15.83 4.13 2.80
C HIS A 326 -15.59 5.18 1.75
N GLN A 327 -14.33 5.55 1.55
CA GLN A 327 -13.91 6.61 0.65
C GLN A 327 -13.46 6.04 -0.69
N PRO A 328 -14.24 6.21 -1.76
CA PRO A 328 -13.83 5.75 -3.08
C PRO A 328 -12.70 6.63 -3.63
N VAL A 329 -11.73 5.98 -4.27
CA VAL A 329 -10.67 6.63 -5.03
C VAL A 329 -10.97 6.47 -6.50
N ALA A 330 -10.89 7.55 -7.27
CA ALA A 330 -11.09 7.51 -8.71
C ALA A 330 -9.94 6.79 -9.40
N VAL A 331 -10.28 6.01 -10.43
CA VAL A 331 -9.34 5.43 -11.40
C VAL A 331 -9.67 5.97 -12.78
N GLU A 332 -8.69 6.04 -13.66
CA GLU A 332 -8.84 6.56 -15.01
C GLU A 332 -8.27 5.55 -16.01
N LEU A 333 -8.87 5.46 -17.19
CA LEU A 333 -8.33 4.67 -18.29
C LEU A 333 -7.41 5.55 -19.14
N GLU A 334 -6.13 5.23 -19.16
CA GLU A 334 -5.12 5.94 -19.97
C GLU A 334 -4.83 5.15 -21.24
N PHE A 335 -5.43 5.58 -22.35
CA PHE A 335 -5.17 4.98 -23.67
C PHE A 335 -3.92 5.58 -24.28
N ARG A 336 -3.05 4.71 -24.78
CA ARG A 336 -1.75 5.04 -25.37
C ARG A 336 -1.49 4.21 -26.62
N GLY A 337 -0.28 4.29 -27.16
CA GLY A 337 0.09 3.68 -28.41
C GLY A 337 0.13 2.15 -28.44
N SER A 338 -0.08 1.45 -27.35
CA SER A 338 -0.10 -0.02 -27.32
C SER A 338 -1.48 -0.63 -27.59
N THR A 339 -2.51 0.19 -27.79
CA THR A 339 -3.85 -0.24 -28.24
C THR A 339 -4.36 0.69 -29.34
N ARG A 340 -5.29 0.18 -30.16
CA ARG A 340 -5.93 0.93 -31.26
C ARG A 340 -6.77 2.08 -30.75
#